data_6212eb318899807103de3319380bdfdf
#
_entry.id   6212eb318899807103de3319380bdfdf
#
_cell.length_a   1.000
_cell.length_b   1.000
_cell.length_c   1.000
_cell.angle_alpha   90.00
_cell.angle_beta   90.00
_cell.angle_gamma   90.00
#
_symmetry.space_group_name_H-M   'P 1'
#
loop_
_entity.id
_entity.type
_entity.pdbx_description
1 polymer ?
#
loop_
_entity_poly.entity_id
_entity_poly.type
_entity_poly.pdbx_seq_one_letter_code
_entity_poly.pdbx_strand_id
1 'polypeptide(L)'
;MSMEETAVLLSIHPEWCQKIFRGEKTMEIRKNFPKDFQGQPFKCFIYCTKGQNAGFRMEPDGSLLRLDGTVIGEFTRDRVYEIAPLNHAPDDLEAQACMDRDQIWKYTHGKGYAWHITELKTYETPLDLAAFHLRCENALRWCNNGGCAMHIERPANGNCCGN
;
A
#
# COMPACT_ATOMS: atom_id res chain seq x y z
N MET A 1 2.01 -21.39 -18.80
CA MET A 1 1.31 -20.07 -18.73
C MET A 1 1.57 -19.46 -17.38
N SER A 2 2.29 -18.36 -17.37
CA SER A 2 2.34 -17.54 -16.15
C SER A 2 0.97 -16.93 -15.93
N MET A 3 0.31 -17.29 -14.85
CA MET A 3 -0.88 -16.55 -14.42
C MET A 3 -0.42 -15.13 -14.09
N GLU A 4 -0.91 -14.18 -14.86
CA GLU A 4 -0.69 -12.78 -14.55
C GLU A 4 -1.33 -12.48 -13.20
N GLU A 5 -0.50 -12.30 -12.20
CA GLU A 5 -0.98 -11.98 -10.88
C GLU A 5 -1.32 -10.49 -10.85
N THR A 6 -2.61 -10.19 -10.88
CA THR A 6 -3.09 -8.84 -10.72
C THR A 6 -2.96 -8.41 -9.26
N ALA A 7 -2.31 -7.30 -9.03
CA ALA A 7 -2.06 -6.76 -7.71
C ALA A 7 -2.24 -5.24 -7.69
N VAL A 8 -2.19 -4.66 -6.51
CA VAL A 8 -2.29 -3.22 -6.30
C VAL A 8 -0.97 -2.68 -5.80
N LEU A 9 -0.51 -1.57 -6.36
CA LEU A 9 0.60 -0.81 -5.81
C LEU A 9 0.07 0.33 -4.94
N LEU A 10 0.44 0.32 -3.68
CA LEU A 10 0.11 1.39 -2.75
C LEU A 10 1.32 2.29 -2.50
N SER A 11 1.14 3.57 -2.76
CA SER A 11 2.11 4.60 -2.36
C SER A 11 1.84 4.98 -0.90
N ILE A 12 2.78 4.68 -0.04
CA ILE A 12 2.64 4.88 1.41
C ILE A 12 3.82 5.72 1.90
N HIS A 13 3.53 6.73 2.72
CA HIS A 13 4.58 7.57 3.31
C HIS A 13 5.49 6.75 4.25
N PRO A 14 6.78 7.13 4.35
CA PRO A 14 7.76 6.39 5.14
C PRO A 14 7.34 6.15 6.59
N GLU A 15 6.72 7.13 7.23
CA GLU A 15 6.24 7.01 8.61
C GLU A 15 5.19 5.92 8.80
N TRP A 16 4.28 5.78 7.84
CA TRP A 16 3.28 4.72 7.85
C TRP A 16 3.88 3.36 7.50
N CYS A 17 4.83 3.33 6.57
CA CYS A 17 5.59 2.12 6.25
C CYS A 17 6.25 1.54 7.49
N GLN A 18 6.90 2.37 8.29
CA GLN A 18 7.53 1.92 9.54
C GLN A 18 6.53 1.27 10.49
N LYS A 19 5.38 1.90 10.68
CA LYS A 19 4.33 1.38 11.55
C LYS A 19 3.75 0.06 11.05
N ILE A 20 3.59 -0.07 9.73
CA ILE A 20 3.16 -1.32 9.11
C ILE A 20 4.17 -2.43 9.39
N PHE A 21 5.44 -2.19 9.11
CA PHE A 21 6.49 -3.22 9.28
C PHE A 21 6.81 -3.56 10.72
N ARG A 22 6.46 -2.68 11.68
CA ARG A 22 6.52 -2.98 13.12
C ARG A 22 5.31 -3.74 13.64
N GLY A 23 4.29 -3.94 12.81
CA GLY A 23 3.05 -4.58 13.20
C GLY A 23 2.10 -3.68 14.00
N GLU A 24 2.41 -2.40 14.12
CA GLU A 24 1.60 -1.42 14.84
C GLU A 24 0.37 -1.01 14.03
N LYS A 25 0.54 -0.85 12.70
CA LYS A 25 -0.51 -0.47 11.77
C LYS A 25 -0.96 -1.70 10.97
N THR A 26 -2.18 -2.13 11.21
CA THR A 26 -2.79 -3.31 10.58
C THR A 26 -3.96 -2.96 9.67
N MET A 27 -4.30 -1.68 9.59
CA MET A 27 -5.29 -1.12 8.66
C MET A 27 -4.70 0.04 7.89
N GLU A 28 -4.79 -0.01 6.58
CA GLU A 28 -4.43 1.10 5.71
C GLU A 28 -5.69 1.86 5.30
N ILE A 29 -5.69 3.17 5.50
CA ILE A 29 -6.84 4.02 5.18
C ILE A 29 -6.68 4.59 3.78
N ARG A 30 -7.68 4.34 2.94
CA ARG A 30 -7.72 4.82 1.55
C ARG A 30 -9.06 5.48 1.26
N LYS A 31 -9.03 6.42 0.32
CA LYS A 31 -10.24 7.13 -0.12
C LYS A 31 -11.16 6.28 -0.98
N ASN A 32 -10.57 5.36 -1.70
CA ASN A 32 -11.27 4.52 -2.67
C ASN A 32 -10.88 3.05 -2.51
N PHE A 33 -11.64 2.22 -3.16
CA PHE A 33 -11.43 0.80 -3.24
C PHE A 33 -11.51 0.33 -4.70
N PRO A 34 -10.57 -0.50 -5.17
CA PRO A 34 -10.61 -1.02 -6.52
C PRO A 34 -11.82 -1.92 -6.74
N LYS A 35 -12.70 -1.52 -7.63
CA LYS A 35 -13.95 -2.25 -7.90
C LYS A 35 -13.70 -3.63 -8.51
N ASP A 36 -12.60 -3.80 -9.21
CA ASP A 36 -12.25 -5.05 -9.88
C ASP A 36 -11.96 -6.20 -8.91
N PHE A 37 -11.73 -5.89 -7.64
CA PHE A 37 -11.38 -6.86 -6.60
C PHE A 37 -12.48 -7.09 -5.56
N GLN A 38 -13.70 -6.77 -5.89
CA GLN A 38 -14.81 -6.90 -4.95
C GLN A 38 -14.89 -8.31 -4.35
N GLY A 39 -14.80 -8.37 -3.02
CA GLY A 39 -14.98 -9.59 -2.27
C GLY A 39 -13.85 -10.62 -2.35
N GLN A 40 -12.81 -10.37 -3.14
CA GLN A 40 -11.69 -11.29 -3.28
C GLN A 40 -10.42 -10.73 -2.61
N PRO A 41 -9.66 -11.56 -1.89
CA PRO A 41 -8.33 -11.17 -1.43
C PRO A 41 -7.42 -10.83 -2.62
N PHE A 42 -6.57 -9.83 -2.44
CA PHE A 42 -5.58 -9.49 -3.45
C PHE A 42 -4.28 -9.00 -2.83
N LYS A 43 -3.21 -9.12 -3.59
CA LYS A 43 -1.89 -8.70 -3.17
C LYS A 43 -1.73 -7.20 -3.35
N CYS A 44 -1.13 -6.57 -2.35
CA CYS A 44 -0.72 -5.17 -2.39
C CYS A 44 0.79 -5.07 -2.25
N PHE A 45 1.43 -4.35 -3.14
CA PHE A 45 2.83 -3.98 -3.03
C PHE A 45 2.95 -2.61 -2.39
N ILE A 46 3.91 -2.44 -1.49
CA ILE A 46 4.13 -1.21 -0.75
C ILE A 46 5.28 -0.44 -1.38
N TYR A 47 4.94 0.67 -2.04
CA TYR A 47 5.91 1.64 -2.51
C TYR A 47 6.08 2.72 -1.45
N CYS A 48 7.30 2.81 -0.90
CA CYS A 48 7.65 3.84 0.06
C CYS A 48 7.92 5.16 -0.68
N THR A 49 7.08 6.16 -0.45
CA THR A 49 7.20 7.43 -1.16
C THR A 49 8.46 8.18 -0.77
N LYS A 50 8.99 9.01 -1.68
CA LYS A 50 10.03 9.98 -1.37
C LYS A 50 9.42 11.11 -0.53
N GLY A 51 10.16 11.58 0.45
CA GLY A 51 9.69 12.64 1.32
C GLY A 51 10.80 13.22 2.18
N GLN A 52 10.45 14.23 3.00
CA GLN A 52 11.39 14.88 3.90
C GLN A 52 11.93 13.94 4.98
N ASN A 53 11.11 12.97 5.39
CA ASN A 53 11.49 11.94 6.34
C ASN A 53 11.80 10.66 5.56
N ALA A 54 12.97 10.63 4.95
CA ALA A 54 13.40 9.47 4.20
C ALA A 54 13.39 8.21 5.09
N GLY A 55 12.78 7.14 4.58
CA GLY A 55 12.81 5.86 5.25
C GLY A 55 14.16 5.19 5.09
N PHE A 56 14.76 4.80 6.21
CA PHE A 56 16.00 4.03 6.23
C PHE A 56 15.80 2.76 7.05
N ARG A 57 16.51 1.72 6.65
CA ARG A 57 16.63 0.49 7.44
C ARG A 57 18.09 0.28 7.79
N MET A 58 18.35 0.00 9.07
CA MET A 58 19.68 -0.39 9.50
C MET A 58 19.93 -1.85 9.11
N GLU A 59 20.99 -2.07 8.39
CA GLU A 59 21.45 -3.39 8.02
C GLU A 59 22.31 -4.01 9.13
N PRO A 60 22.49 -5.36 9.13
CA PRO A 60 23.30 -6.04 10.15
C PRO A 60 24.76 -5.54 10.24
N ASP A 61 25.32 -5.01 9.16
CA ASP A 61 26.67 -4.45 9.12
C ASP A 61 26.75 -3.00 9.65
N GLY A 62 25.61 -2.44 10.09
CA GLY A 62 25.53 -1.06 10.57
C GLY A 62 25.30 -0.01 9.49
N SER A 63 25.28 -0.40 8.22
CA SER A 63 24.96 0.53 7.12
C SER A 63 23.46 0.87 7.11
N LEU A 64 23.13 2.00 6.49
CA LEU A 64 21.74 2.42 6.31
C LEU A 64 21.31 2.21 4.86
N LEU A 65 20.29 1.40 4.68
CA LEU A 65 19.65 1.19 3.39
C LEU A 65 18.50 2.17 3.21
N ARG A 66 18.53 2.93 2.14
CA ARG A 66 17.47 3.87 1.80
C ARG A 66 16.26 3.10 1.25
N LEU A 67 15.08 3.36 1.81
CA LEU A 67 13.84 2.69 1.43
C LEU A 67 12.92 3.54 0.58
N ASP A 68 13.00 4.87 0.69
CA ASP A 68 12.13 5.76 -0.05
C ASP A 68 12.38 5.69 -1.57
N GLY A 69 11.30 5.74 -2.33
CA GLY A 69 11.36 5.58 -3.77
C GLY A 69 11.52 4.14 -4.26
N THR A 70 11.31 3.16 -3.37
CA THR A 70 11.40 1.73 -3.72
C THR A 70 10.17 0.96 -3.23
N VAL A 71 9.96 -0.23 -3.79
CA VAL A 71 8.96 -1.18 -3.30
C VAL A 71 9.61 -2.03 -2.20
N ILE A 72 9.11 -1.90 -0.99
CA ILE A 72 9.77 -2.41 0.22
C ILE A 72 9.13 -3.66 0.80
N GLY A 73 7.97 -4.04 0.31
CA GLY A 73 7.29 -5.22 0.79
C GLY A 73 5.93 -5.42 0.13
N GLU A 74 5.22 -6.40 0.61
CA GLU A 74 3.90 -6.77 0.13
C GLU A 74 3.02 -7.26 1.26
N PHE A 75 1.72 -7.19 1.07
CA PHE A 75 0.74 -7.82 1.96
C PHE A 75 -0.46 -8.31 1.17
N THR A 76 -1.27 -9.14 1.78
CA THR A 76 -2.56 -9.53 1.25
C THR A 76 -3.65 -8.69 1.90
N ARG A 77 -4.49 -8.05 1.10
CA ARG A 77 -5.71 -7.43 1.56
C ARG A 77 -6.80 -8.50 1.56
N ASP A 78 -7.20 -8.95 2.73
CA ASP A 78 -8.23 -9.96 2.91
C ASP A 78 -9.61 -9.36 3.17
N ARG A 79 -9.66 -8.17 3.79
CA ARG A 79 -10.90 -7.49 4.13
C ARG A 79 -10.80 -6.00 3.88
N VAL A 80 -11.94 -5.40 3.50
CA VAL A 80 -12.12 -3.96 3.40
C VAL A 80 -13.36 -3.58 4.19
N TYR A 81 -13.25 -2.52 4.96
CA TYR A 81 -14.36 -1.95 5.71
C TYR A 81 -14.66 -0.58 5.17
N GLU A 82 -15.93 -0.30 4.89
CA GLU A 82 -16.39 1.06 4.61
C GLU A 82 -16.39 1.89 5.90
N ILE A 83 -15.83 3.08 5.86
CA ILE A 83 -15.76 3.95 7.03
C ILE A 83 -17.04 4.75 7.21
N ALA A 84 -17.74 5.06 6.12
CA ALA A 84 -19.01 5.76 6.16
C ALA A 84 -20.07 5.08 5.27
N PRO A 85 -21.33 5.10 5.65
CA PRO A 85 -21.87 5.59 6.92
C PRO A 85 -21.49 4.67 8.07
N LEU A 86 -21.37 5.28 9.23
CA LEU A 86 -21.01 4.70 10.51
C LEU A 86 -21.35 3.22 10.66
N ASN A 87 -20.41 2.40 11.08
CA ASN A 87 -20.56 1.07 11.69
C ASN A 87 -20.15 -0.14 10.87
N HIS A 88 -19.46 0.03 9.75
CA HIS A 88 -18.92 -1.13 9.04
C HIS A 88 -17.44 -1.39 9.36
N ALA A 89 -16.80 -0.45 10.05
CA ALA A 89 -15.42 -0.61 10.51
C ALA A 89 -15.37 -1.19 11.94
N PRO A 90 -14.31 -1.91 12.30
CA PRO A 90 -14.10 -2.37 13.67
C PRO A 90 -14.07 -1.23 14.68
N ASP A 91 -14.50 -1.48 15.92
CA ASP A 91 -14.50 -0.49 17.00
C ASP A 91 -13.10 0.04 17.32
N ASP A 92 -12.07 -0.77 17.07
CA ASP A 92 -10.67 -0.43 17.28
C ASP A 92 -9.95 0.07 16.03
N LEU A 93 -10.70 0.58 15.04
CA LEU A 93 -10.13 1.08 13.78
C LEU A 93 -9.02 2.10 14.01
N GLU A 94 -9.20 3.03 14.92
CA GLU A 94 -8.20 4.08 15.19
C GLU A 94 -6.87 3.47 15.66
N ALA A 95 -6.92 2.48 16.52
CA ALA A 95 -5.73 1.77 16.97
C ALA A 95 -5.07 0.98 15.84
N GLN A 96 -5.84 0.25 15.06
CA GLN A 96 -5.32 -0.55 13.94
C GLN A 96 -4.77 0.32 12.80
N ALA A 97 -5.35 1.48 12.58
CA ALA A 97 -4.90 2.42 11.54
C ALA A 97 -3.76 3.32 12.01
N CYS A 98 -3.49 3.40 13.29
CA CYS A 98 -2.58 4.37 13.91
C CYS A 98 -2.95 5.81 13.57
N MET A 99 -4.25 6.08 13.42
CA MET A 99 -4.81 7.39 13.11
C MET A 99 -5.99 7.65 14.02
N ASP A 100 -6.08 8.85 14.56
CA ASP A 100 -7.29 9.23 15.29
C ASP A 100 -8.44 9.53 14.33
N ARG A 101 -9.64 9.64 14.90
CA ARG A 101 -10.86 9.85 14.12
C ARG A 101 -10.82 11.14 13.29
N ASP A 102 -10.23 12.20 13.81
CA ASP A 102 -10.11 13.48 13.10
C ASP A 102 -9.14 13.36 11.91
N GLN A 103 -8.04 12.66 12.08
CA GLN A 103 -7.09 12.38 11.00
C GLN A 103 -7.74 11.55 9.89
N ILE A 104 -8.48 10.51 10.25
CA ILE A 104 -9.22 9.68 9.29
C ILE A 104 -10.25 10.53 8.54
N TRP A 105 -11.00 11.34 9.26
CA TRP A 105 -12.00 12.23 8.67
C TRP A 105 -11.39 13.26 7.70
N LYS A 106 -10.34 13.92 8.12
CA LYS A 106 -9.63 14.89 7.27
C LYS A 106 -9.08 14.28 6.00
N TYR A 107 -8.52 13.07 6.13
CA TYR A 107 -7.97 12.38 4.97
C TYR A 107 -9.04 11.89 4.01
N THR A 108 -10.11 11.28 4.51
CA THR A 108 -11.14 10.62 3.71
C THR A 108 -12.30 11.53 3.32
N HIS A 109 -12.43 12.70 3.96
CA HIS A 109 -13.61 13.59 3.87
C HIS A 109 -14.91 12.86 4.23
N GLY A 110 -14.86 11.99 5.21
CA GLY A 110 -16.01 11.23 5.70
C GLY A 110 -16.42 10.05 4.85
N LYS A 111 -15.72 9.79 3.77
CA LYS A 111 -15.89 8.59 2.93
C LYS A 111 -14.54 7.94 2.73
N GLY A 112 -14.45 6.66 3.01
CA GLY A 112 -13.19 5.97 2.83
C GLY A 112 -13.31 4.50 3.17
N TYR A 113 -12.17 3.86 3.09
CA TYR A 113 -12.06 2.42 3.26
C TYR A 113 -10.87 2.10 4.15
N ALA A 114 -11.06 1.15 5.04
CA ALA A 114 -9.99 0.56 5.83
C ALA A 114 -9.63 -0.80 5.22
N TRP A 115 -8.42 -0.92 4.74
CA TRP A 115 -7.91 -2.14 4.12
C TRP A 115 -7.13 -2.94 5.16
N HIS A 116 -7.61 -4.11 5.48
CA HIS A 116 -6.92 -4.97 6.44
C HIS A 116 -5.65 -5.56 5.86
N ILE A 117 -4.56 -5.44 6.59
CA ILE A 117 -3.23 -5.92 6.22
C ILE A 117 -3.01 -7.29 6.84
N THR A 118 -2.81 -8.30 6.01
CA THR A 118 -2.45 -9.64 6.45
C THR A 118 -1.31 -10.20 5.58
N GLU A 119 -0.68 -11.26 6.02
CA GLU A 119 0.42 -11.92 5.28
C GLU A 119 1.52 -10.94 4.85
N LEU A 120 1.87 -10.01 5.74
CA LEU A 120 2.89 -9.00 5.48
C LEU A 120 4.25 -9.65 5.25
N LYS A 121 4.89 -9.25 4.17
CA LYS A 121 6.23 -9.68 3.82
C LYS A 121 7.12 -8.48 3.56
N THR A 122 8.19 -8.38 4.32
CA THR A 122 9.23 -7.35 4.12
C THR A 122 10.30 -7.89 3.19
N TYR A 123 10.72 -7.12 2.20
CA TYR A 123 11.80 -7.53 1.32
C TYR A 123 13.15 -7.28 1.96
N GLU A 124 14.04 -8.25 1.90
CA GLU A 124 15.44 -8.06 2.29
C GLU A 124 16.12 -7.04 1.40
N THR A 125 15.88 -7.13 0.10
CA THR A 125 16.34 -6.16 -0.88
C THR A 125 15.13 -5.44 -1.47
N PRO A 126 14.99 -4.13 -1.23
CA PRO A 126 13.94 -3.34 -1.88
C PRO A 126 14.03 -3.44 -3.40
N LEU A 127 12.87 -3.42 -4.05
CA LEU A 127 12.78 -3.54 -5.49
C LEU A 127 12.60 -2.15 -6.12
N ASP A 128 13.26 -1.95 -7.25
CA ASP A 128 13.02 -0.78 -8.07
C ASP A 128 11.62 -0.83 -8.65
N LEU A 129 10.97 0.32 -8.76
CA LEU A 129 9.64 0.43 -9.37
C LEU A 129 9.64 -0.08 -10.82
N ALA A 130 10.76 0.06 -11.52
CA ALA A 130 10.95 -0.48 -12.87
C ALA A 130 10.82 -2.00 -12.97
N ALA A 131 10.91 -2.72 -11.83
CA ALA A 131 10.67 -4.16 -11.79
C ALA A 131 9.19 -4.54 -11.91
N PHE A 132 8.29 -3.57 -11.93
CA PHE A 132 6.84 -3.76 -11.98
C PHE A 132 6.25 -3.18 -13.25
N HIS A 133 5.26 -3.88 -13.81
CA HIS A 133 4.42 -3.34 -14.87
C HIS A 133 3.28 -2.54 -14.29
N LEU A 134 3.29 -1.24 -14.54
CA LEU A 134 2.22 -0.35 -14.13
C LEU A 134 1.25 -0.16 -15.31
N ARG A 135 -0.01 -0.51 -15.12
CA ARG A 135 -1.04 -0.28 -16.16
C ARG A 135 -1.36 1.20 -16.38
N CYS A 136 -0.90 2.06 -15.48
CA CYS A 136 -1.11 3.50 -15.56
C CYS A 136 0.19 4.24 -15.30
N GLU A 137 0.70 4.94 -16.29
CA GLU A 137 1.95 5.71 -16.17
C GLU A 137 1.90 6.79 -15.07
N ASN A 138 0.72 7.33 -14.80
CA ASN A 138 0.52 8.39 -13.82
C ASN A 138 0.06 7.88 -12.46
N ALA A 139 0.12 6.65 -12.26
CA ALA A 139 -0.40 5.94 -11.12
C ALA A 139 0.07 6.45 -9.78
N LEU A 140 1.30 6.82 -9.66
CA LEU A 140 1.86 7.36 -8.43
C LEU A 140 1.50 8.82 -8.19
N ARG A 141 1.04 9.55 -9.22
CA ARG A 141 0.80 10.98 -9.15
C ARG A 141 -0.68 11.37 -9.19
N TRP A 142 -1.48 10.69 -10.00
CA TRP A 142 -2.78 11.18 -10.39
C TRP A 142 -3.93 10.21 -10.10
N CYS A 143 -3.65 9.09 -9.50
CA CYS A 143 -4.73 8.18 -9.22
C CYS A 143 -5.57 8.67 -8.04
N ASN A 144 -6.66 9.32 -8.35
CA ASN A 144 -7.68 9.70 -7.37
C ASN A 144 -8.39 8.48 -6.76
N ASN A 145 -8.01 7.29 -7.17
CA ASN A 145 -8.59 6.04 -6.72
C ASN A 145 -7.80 5.41 -5.56
N GLY A 146 -7.44 6.26 -4.59
CA GLY A 146 -6.97 5.79 -3.29
C GLY A 146 -5.82 4.81 -3.34
N GLY A 147 -4.67 5.25 -3.87
CA GLY A 147 -3.55 4.35 -4.05
C GLY A 147 -3.76 3.49 -5.27
N CYS A 148 -3.82 4.13 -6.39
CA CYS A 148 -3.88 3.51 -7.68
C CYS A 148 -4.11 2.01 -7.65
N ALA A 149 -5.36 1.64 -7.75
CA ALA A 149 -5.72 0.28 -8.11
C ALA A 149 -5.08 -0.02 -9.47
N MET A 150 -3.82 -0.33 -9.41
CA MET A 150 -3.10 -0.71 -10.58
C MET A 150 -2.89 -2.17 -10.57
N HIS A 151 -3.28 -2.74 -11.65
CA HIS A 151 -2.86 -4.06 -11.97
C HIS A 151 -1.35 -4.02 -12.19
N ILE A 152 -0.61 -4.48 -11.21
CA ILE A 152 0.81 -4.69 -11.35
C ILE A 152 1.01 -6.11 -11.79
N GLU A 153 1.41 -6.27 -13.02
CA GLU A 153 1.99 -7.51 -13.45
C GLU A 153 3.45 -7.50 -12.97
N ARG A 154 3.83 -8.50 -12.23
CA ARG A 154 5.23 -8.71 -11.90
C ARG A 154 5.92 -9.17 -13.19
N PRO A 155 6.69 -8.33 -13.88
CA PRO A 155 7.30 -8.76 -15.11
C PRO A 155 8.42 -9.75 -14.80
N ALA A 156 8.46 -10.80 -15.54
CA ALA A 156 9.65 -11.63 -15.61
C ALA A 156 10.83 -10.83 -16.22
N ASN A 157 10.56 -9.78 -16.98
CA ASN A 157 11.55 -8.95 -17.67
C ASN A 157 11.06 -7.50 -17.72
N GLY A 158 11.69 -6.66 -16.96
CA GLY A 158 11.42 -5.27 -16.69
C GLY A 158 11.08 -4.28 -17.80
N ASN A 159 10.00 -4.49 -18.50
CA ASN A 159 9.43 -3.45 -19.36
C ASN A 159 8.21 -2.85 -18.68
N CYS A 160 8.36 -1.63 -18.21
CA CYS A 160 7.27 -0.82 -17.72
C CYS A 160 6.42 -0.33 -18.89
N CYS A 161 5.13 -0.24 -18.64
CA CYS A 161 4.14 0.37 -19.50
C CYS A 161 3.61 -0.50 -20.63
N GLY A 162 2.65 -1.34 -20.28
CA GLY A 162 1.60 -1.72 -21.21
C GLY A 162 0.49 -0.67 -21.20
N ASN A 163 0.00 -0.32 -22.33
CA ASN A 163 -1.12 0.57 -22.59
C ASN A 163 -2.36 0.29 -21.73
#